data_6330c0e0cd38bf2ce00b57fc684826cf
#
_entry.id   6330c0e0cd38bf2ce00b57fc684826cf
#
_cell.length_a   1.000
_cell.length_b   1.000
_cell.length_c   1.000
_cell.angle_alpha   90.00
_cell.angle_beta   90.00
_cell.angle_gamma   90.00
#
_symmetry.space_group_name_H-M   'P 1'
#
loop_
_entity.id
_entity.type
_entity.pdbx_description
1 polymer ?
#
loop_
_entity_poly.entity_id
_entity_poly.type
_entity_poly.pdbx_seq_one_letter_code
_entity_poly.pdbx_strand_id
1 'polypeptide(L)'
;MLSDIIWVEKFLYRRFLPIXXXXIVDVAKAIAPNIPLVEVGIRPGEKLHEEMITVTDALNTIDLGQYYAILPSVSFKHQREEYLQHHQAVPVPQGFHYSSDQNEEWETVETLRAKIKEFVDPNFEVK
;
A
#
# COMPACT_ATOMS: atom_id res chain seq x y z
N MET A 1 11.66 9.27 5.93
CA MET A 1 10.59 8.58 5.20
C MET A 1 9.38 8.34 6.08
N LEU A 2 9.50 7.61 7.18
CA LEU A 2 8.40 7.47 8.14
C LEU A 2 8.00 8.80 8.74
N SER A 3 8.96 9.70 8.98
CA SER A 3 8.70 11.04 9.47
C SER A 3 7.85 11.85 8.50
N ASP A 4 8.06 11.66 7.20
CA ASP A 4 7.26 12.35 6.18
C ASP A 4 5.82 11.84 6.15
N ILE A 5 5.64 10.54 6.36
CA ILE A 5 4.31 9.93 6.45
C ILE A 5 3.58 10.46 7.69
N ILE A 6 4.28 10.50 8.83
CA ILE A 6 3.72 11.03 10.08
C ILE A 6 3.39 12.51 9.94
N TRP A 7 4.27 13.25 9.24
CA TRP A 7 4.04 14.67 9.00
C TRP A 7 2.78 14.90 8.18
N VAL A 8 2.53 14.01 7.23
CA VAL A 8 1.37 14.10 6.34
C VAL A 8 0.08 13.66 7.05
N GLU A 9 0.17 12.80 8.05
CA GLU A 9 -0.99 12.44 8.87
C GLU A 9 -1.60 13.64 9.57
N LYS A 10 -0.86 14.69 9.79
CA LYS A 10 -1.38 15.94 10.32
C LYS A 10 -2.30 16.66 9.33
N PHE A 11 -2.23 16.31 8.06
CA PHE A 11 -3.15 16.86 7.05
C PHE A 11 -4.21 15.81 6.77
N LEU A 12 -5.31 15.96 7.40
CA LEU A 12 -6.42 15.03 7.63
C LEU A 12 -7.09 14.40 6.40
N TYR A 13 -6.60 14.59 5.19
CA TYR A 13 -7.36 14.17 4.01
C TYR A 13 -6.52 13.53 2.91
N ARG A 14 -5.38 12.97 3.27
CA ARG A 14 -4.53 12.30 2.30
C ARG A 14 -4.43 10.82 2.62
N ARG A 15 -4.50 10.01 1.60
CA ARG A 15 -4.31 8.57 1.75
C ARG A 15 -3.01 8.17 1.03
N PHE A 16 -2.14 7.49 1.75
CA PHE A 16 -0.89 6.97 1.21
C PHE A 16 -1.02 5.46 1.11
N LEU A 17 -0.77 4.94 -0.09
CA LEU A 17 -0.89 3.51 -0.37
C LEU A 17 0.47 2.99 -0.82
N PRO A 18 1.10 2.07 -0.04
CA PRO A 18 2.37 1.48 -0.49
C PRO A 18 2.15 0.65 -1.75
N ILE A 19 3.14 0.72 -2.58
CA ILE A 19 3.14 -0.12 -3.78
C ILE A 19 3.69 -1.47 -3.36
N UNK A 20 2.92 -2.34 -2.76
CA UNK A 20 3.32 -3.61 -2.32
C UNK A 20 2.13 -4.32 -1.81
N UNK A 21 2.02 -5.51 -2.05
CA UNK A 21 1.03 -6.35 -1.58
C UNK A 21 1.67 -7.57 -1.02
N UNK A 22 0.97 -8.20 -0.13
CA UNK A 22 1.37 -9.42 0.43
C UNK A 22 0.30 -10.42 0.17
N UNK A 23 0.50 -11.41 -0.19
CA UNK A 23 -0.31 -12.53 -0.25
C UNK A 23 -0.46 -13.03 1.12
N ILE A 24 -1.64 -13.42 1.53
CA ILE A 24 -1.90 -13.90 2.90
C ILE A 24 -1.24 -15.26 3.18
N VAL A 25 -1.14 -16.09 2.19
CA VAL A 25 -0.45 -17.39 2.30
C VAL A 25 1.04 -17.16 2.59
N ASP A 26 1.64 -16.15 1.97
CA ASP A 26 3.04 -15.84 2.22
C ASP A 26 3.26 -15.26 3.62
N VAL A 27 2.30 -14.49 4.12
CA VAL A 27 2.34 -14.03 5.51
C VAL A 27 2.30 -15.23 6.47
N ALA A 28 1.41 -16.17 6.22
CA ALA A 28 1.33 -17.39 7.04
C ALA A 28 2.64 -18.16 6.98
N LYS A 29 3.23 -18.32 5.81
CA LYS A 29 4.51 -19.02 5.64
C LYS A 29 5.66 -18.27 6.33
N ALA A 30 5.61 -16.94 6.30
CA ALA A 30 6.65 -16.14 6.95
C ALA A 30 6.66 -16.35 8.45
N ILE A 31 5.47 -16.51 9.05
CA ILE A 31 5.32 -16.63 10.50
C ILE A 31 5.46 -18.07 10.96
N ALA A 32 4.76 -18.99 10.31
CA ALA A 32 4.68 -20.40 10.79
C ALA A 32 4.54 -21.34 9.59
N PRO A 33 5.64 -21.64 8.88
CA PRO A 33 5.57 -22.43 7.65
C PRO A 33 5.09 -23.87 7.84
N ASN A 34 5.19 -24.39 9.06
CA ASN A 34 4.84 -25.80 9.34
C ASN A 34 3.41 -25.98 9.83
N ILE A 35 2.65 -24.89 9.97
CA ILE A 35 1.25 -24.99 10.38
C ILE A 35 0.38 -25.18 9.13
N PRO A 36 -0.50 -26.18 9.11
CA PRO A 36 -1.34 -26.40 7.94
C PRO A 36 -2.35 -25.28 7.76
N LEU A 37 -2.56 -24.90 6.51
CA LEU A 37 -3.55 -23.88 6.15
C LEU A 37 -4.80 -24.58 5.65
N VAL A 38 -5.96 -24.11 6.09
CA VAL A 38 -7.24 -24.67 5.69
C VAL A 38 -8.00 -23.62 4.88
N GLU A 39 -8.36 -23.97 3.65
CA GLU A 39 -9.16 -23.10 2.80
C GLU A 39 -10.63 -23.24 3.18
N VAL A 40 -11.22 -22.15 3.66
CA VAL A 40 -12.62 -22.16 4.11
C VAL A 40 -13.57 -21.54 3.09
N GLY A 41 -13.03 -21.05 1.98
CA GLY A 41 -13.82 -20.44 0.93
C GLY A 41 -14.12 -18.96 1.20
N ILE A 42 -14.87 -18.39 0.28
CA ILE A 42 -15.18 -16.96 0.28
C ILE A 42 -16.54 -16.74 0.95
N ARG A 43 -16.63 -15.73 1.78
CA ARG A 43 -17.90 -15.38 2.43
C ARG A 43 -18.67 -14.38 1.54
N PRO A 44 -20.01 -14.32 1.69
CA PRO A 44 -20.78 -13.35 0.92
C PRO A 44 -20.26 -11.91 1.16
N GLY A 45 -20.07 -11.20 0.09
CA GLY A 45 -19.58 -9.82 0.15
C GLY A 45 -18.06 -9.68 0.14
N GLU A 46 -17.33 -10.78 0.31
CA GLU A 46 -15.87 -10.74 0.22
C GLU A 46 -15.43 -10.73 -1.25
N LYS A 47 -14.31 -10.06 -1.51
CA LYS A 47 -13.71 -10.01 -2.85
C LYS A 47 -12.37 -10.72 -2.81
N LEU A 48 -12.03 -11.37 -3.92
CA LEU A 48 -10.70 -11.97 -4.07
C LEU A 48 -9.63 -10.89 -4.22
N HIS A 49 -9.98 -9.77 -4.81
CA HIS A 49 -9.05 -8.67 -5.06
C HIS A 49 -9.73 -7.37 -4.70
N GLU A 50 -8.94 -6.45 -4.15
CA GLU A 50 -9.44 -5.14 -3.76
C GLU A 50 -8.88 -4.07 -4.67
N GLU A 51 -9.75 -3.14 -5.06
CA GLU A 51 -9.34 -1.96 -5.80
C GLU A 51 -9.02 -0.86 -4.79
N MET A 52 -7.76 -0.46 -4.74
CA MET A 52 -7.27 0.50 -3.76
C MET A 52 -7.29 1.92 -4.29
N ILE A 53 -7.10 2.09 -5.59
CA ILE A 53 -7.23 3.39 -6.26
C ILE A 53 -8.16 3.18 -7.46
N THR A 54 -9.31 3.84 -7.41
CA THR A 54 -10.26 3.78 -8.52
C THR A 54 -9.84 4.75 -9.62
N VAL A 55 -10.43 4.60 -10.79
CA VAL A 55 -10.19 5.54 -11.90
C VAL A 55 -10.55 6.97 -11.49
N THR A 56 -11.59 7.12 -10.67
CA THR A 56 -11.97 8.44 -10.15
C THR A 56 -10.94 8.99 -9.17
N ASP A 57 -10.44 8.15 -8.26
CA ASP A 57 -9.39 8.56 -7.32
C ASP A 57 -8.10 8.95 -8.06
N ALA A 58 -7.84 8.31 -9.20
CA ALA A 58 -6.63 8.55 -9.97
C ALA A 58 -6.49 10.01 -10.42
N LEU A 59 -7.63 10.71 -10.59
CA LEU A 59 -7.59 12.13 -10.95
C LEU A 59 -6.84 12.97 -9.91
N ASN A 60 -6.80 12.50 -8.67
CA ASN A 60 -6.14 13.19 -7.57
C ASN A 60 -4.95 12.39 -7.02
N THR A 61 -4.46 11.40 -7.75
CA THR A 61 -3.41 10.51 -7.29
C THR A 61 -2.08 10.91 -7.91
N ILE A 62 -1.02 10.87 -7.09
CA ILE A 62 0.35 11.09 -7.54
C ILE A 62 1.20 9.88 -7.14
N ASP A 63 2.22 9.64 -7.94
CA ASP A 63 3.18 8.54 -7.74
C ASP A 63 4.44 9.11 -7.08
N LEU A 64 4.75 8.62 -5.89
CA LEU A 64 5.93 9.02 -5.11
C LEU A 64 7.06 7.98 -5.21
N GLY A 65 6.92 7.02 -6.09
CA GLY A 65 7.91 5.95 -6.30
C GLY A 65 7.61 4.71 -5.50
N GLN A 66 7.61 4.81 -4.18
CA GLN A 66 7.31 3.68 -3.29
C GLN A 66 5.87 3.73 -2.76
N TYR A 67 5.19 4.82 -2.98
CA TYR A 67 3.83 5.05 -2.49
C TYR A 67 3.03 5.80 -3.52
N TYR A 68 1.75 5.55 -3.56
CA TYR A 68 0.80 6.44 -4.20
C TYR A 68 0.18 7.33 -3.12
N ALA A 69 -0.06 8.58 -3.46
CA ALA A 69 -0.78 9.50 -2.57
C ALA A 69 -2.04 9.98 -3.27
N ILE A 70 -3.18 9.76 -2.63
CA ILE A 70 -4.45 10.30 -3.10
C ILE A 70 -4.67 11.63 -2.37
N LEU A 71 -4.62 12.71 -3.12
CA LEU A 71 -4.77 14.07 -2.58
C LEU A 71 -6.25 14.39 -2.42
N PRO A 72 -6.60 15.32 -1.52
CA PRO A 72 -7.99 15.72 -1.36
C PRO A 72 -8.56 16.30 -2.66
N SER A 73 -9.80 15.98 -2.95
CA SER A 73 -10.48 16.50 -4.14
C SER A 73 -10.88 17.97 -3.99
N VAL A 74 -11.06 18.42 -2.76
CA VAL A 74 -11.45 19.80 -2.50
C VAL A 74 -10.21 20.67 -2.58
N SER A 75 -10.06 21.27 -3.70
CA SER A 75 -9.23 22.39 -4.00
C SER A 75 -7.84 22.40 -3.57
N PHE A 76 -7.06 22.77 -4.03
CA PHE A 76 -5.74 23.28 -3.76
C PHE A 76 -4.81 22.82 -4.86
N LYS A 77 -5.06 23.42 -6.04
CA LYS A 77 -4.13 23.33 -7.16
C LYS A 77 -2.71 23.62 -6.67
N HIS A 78 -2.59 24.57 -5.75
CA HIS A 78 -1.28 24.92 -5.19
C HIS A 78 -0.64 23.78 -4.42
N GLN A 79 -1.42 23.06 -3.60
CA GLN A 79 -0.88 21.95 -2.81
C GLN A 79 -0.42 20.80 -3.68
N ARG A 80 -1.17 20.53 -4.74
CA ARG A 80 -0.76 19.48 -5.68
C ARG A 80 0.57 19.84 -6.35
N GLU A 81 0.68 21.07 -6.83
CA GLU A 81 1.89 21.55 -7.49
C GLU A 81 3.09 21.55 -6.54
N GLU A 82 2.88 22.00 -5.31
CA GLU A 82 3.91 21.94 -4.28
C GLU A 82 4.35 20.51 -4.00
N TYR A 83 3.39 19.59 -3.91
CA TYR A 83 3.67 18.19 -3.67
C TYR A 83 4.51 17.59 -4.79
N LEU A 84 4.12 17.87 -6.03
CA LEU A 84 4.86 17.38 -7.19
C LEU A 84 6.30 17.89 -7.20
N GLN A 85 6.50 19.17 -6.84
CA GLN A 85 7.82 19.77 -6.82
C GLN A 85 8.67 19.26 -5.66
N HIS A 86 8.11 19.24 -4.45
CA HIS A 86 8.87 18.88 -3.25
C HIS A 86 9.25 17.41 -3.17
N HIS A 87 8.42 16.53 -3.68
CA HIS A 87 8.63 15.09 -3.54
C HIS A 87 9.02 14.43 -4.85
N GLN A 88 9.27 15.20 -5.89
CA GLN A 88 9.58 14.67 -7.22
C GLN A 88 8.52 13.66 -7.68
N ALA A 89 7.28 13.92 -7.29
CA ALA A 89 6.17 13.05 -7.60
C ALA A 89 5.69 13.27 -9.04
N VAL A 90 5.04 12.27 -9.59
CA VAL A 90 4.51 12.31 -10.95
C VAL A 90 3.01 12.00 -10.88
N PRO A 91 2.15 12.75 -11.58
CA PRO A 91 0.74 12.37 -11.65
C PRO A 91 0.60 11.00 -12.30
N VAL A 92 -0.32 10.17 -11.79
CA VAL A 92 -0.58 8.89 -12.45
C VAL A 92 -1.28 9.13 -13.80
N PRO A 93 -1.14 8.21 -14.76
CA PRO A 93 -1.76 8.40 -16.07
C PRO A 93 -3.28 8.43 -16.00
N GLN A 94 -3.89 9.07 -16.98
CA GLN A 94 -5.34 9.06 -17.08
C GLN A 94 -5.84 7.63 -17.29
N GLY A 95 -6.91 7.27 -16.57
CA GLY A 95 -7.45 5.91 -16.62
C GLY A 95 -6.74 4.93 -15.69
N PHE A 96 -5.74 5.40 -14.95
CA PHE A 96 -5.03 4.56 -13.99
C PHE A 96 -5.99 4.02 -12.93
N HIS A 97 -5.76 2.80 -12.51
CA HIS A 97 -6.37 2.23 -11.31
C HIS A 97 -5.37 1.28 -10.67
N TYR A 98 -5.52 1.02 -9.39
CA TYR A 98 -4.59 0.15 -8.66
C TYR A 98 -5.39 -0.86 -7.87
N SER A 99 -5.20 -2.12 -8.23
CA SER A 99 -5.89 -3.22 -7.55
C SER A 99 -4.90 -4.33 -7.22
N SER A 100 -5.28 -5.16 -6.25
CA SER A 100 -4.37 -6.18 -5.74
C SER A 100 -4.01 -7.25 -6.78
N ASP A 101 -4.86 -7.47 -7.78
CA ASP A 101 -4.58 -8.45 -8.83
C ASP A 101 -3.63 -7.93 -9.90
N GLN A 102 -3.44 -6.61 -9.97
CA GLN A 102 -2.58 -5.99 -10.99
C GLN A 102 -1.28 -5.45 -10.41
N ASN A 103 -1.04 -5.69 -9.15
CA ASN A 103 0.16 -5.23 -8.49
C ASN A 103 1.37 -6.04 -8.98
N GLU A 104 2.42 -5.35 -9.35
CA GLU A 104 3.66 -5.99 -9.82
C GLU A 104 4.70 -6.14 -8.71
N GLU A 105 4.54 -5.41 -7.62
CA GLU A 105 5.47 -5.41 -6.50
C GLU A 105 4.94 -6.27 -5.37
N TRP A 106 5.56 -7.42 -5.15
CA TRP A 106 5.11 -8.39 -4.16
C TRP A 106 6.18 -8.61 -3.09
N GLU A 107 5.74 -8.67 -1.85
CA GLU A 107 6.62 -9.07 -0.76
C GLU A 107 6.84 -10.58 -0.82
N THR A 108 8.07 -11.00 -0.54
CA THR A 108 8.40 -12.42 -0.40
C THR A 108 8.33 -12.82 1.07
N VAL A 109 8.41 -14.13 1.33
CA VAL A 109 8.51 -14.64 2.70
C VAL A 109 9.69 -14.01 3.43
N GLU A 110 10.82 -13.87 2.75
CA GLU A 110 12.04 -13.33 3.32
C GLU A 110 11.90 -11.84 3.65
N THR A 111 11.34 -11.05 2.72
CA THR A 111 11.16 -9.62 2.98
C THR A 111 10.11 -9.38 4.05
N LEU A 112 9.07 -10.23 4.12
CA LEU A 112 8.07 -10.14 5.18
C LEU A 112 8.71 -10.40 6.55
N ARG A 113 9.57 -11.42 6.67
CA ARG A 113 10.28 -11.71 7.92
C ARG A 113 11.16 -10.54 8.34
N ALA A 114 11.87 -9.95 7.40
CA ALA A 114 12.72 -8.79 7.67
C ALA A 114 11.89 -7.61 8.19
N LYS A 115 10.74 -7.34 7.56
CA LYS A 115 9.85 -6.27 7.96
C LYS A 115 9.21 -6.52 9.33
N ILE A 116 8.86 -7.78 9.62
CA ILE A 116 8.33 -8.12 10.95
C ILE A 116 9.39 -7.80 12.02
N LYS A 117 10.64 -8.17 11.79
CA LYS A 117 11.72 -7.87 12.73
C LYS A 117 11.96 -6.37 12.89
N GLU A 118 11.88 -5.64 11.78
CA GLU A 118 12.17 -4.21 11.79
C GLU A 118 11.04 -3.38 12.41
N PHE A 119 9.79 -3.71 12.11
CA PHE A 119 8.67 -2.83 12.41
C PHE A 119 7.68 -3.36 13.45
N VAL A 120 7.71 -4.67 13.73
CA VAL A 120 6.72 -5.28 14.64
C VAL A 120 7.39 -5.82 15.89
N ASP A 121 8.36 -6.73 15.75
CA ASP A 121 8.98 -7.39 16.90
C ASP A 121 10.44 -7.71 16.57
N PRO A 122 11.41 -6.99 17.14
CA PRO A 122 12.83 -7.27 16.89
C PRO A 122 13.26 -8.68 17.29
N ASN A 123 12.51 -9.31 18.19
CA ASN A 123 12.81 -10.67 18.67
C ASN A 123 12.02 -11.73 17.95
N PHE A 124 11.38 -11.38 16.84
CA PHE A 124 10.56 -12.32 16.08
C PHE A 124 11.36 -13.55 15.64
N GLU A 125 10.79 -14.71 15.85
CA GLU A 125 11.32 -15.99 15.38
C GLU A 125 10.22 -16.75 14.63
N VAL A 126 10.64 -17.42 13.56
CA VAL A 126 9.73 -18.25 12.77
C VAL A 126 9.28 -19.46 13.61
N LYS A 127 8.00 -19.75 13.60
CA LYS A 127 7.41 -20.83 14.41
C LYS A 127 7.26 -22.16 13.66
#